data_93d615caa7fcd442f27c629c2bae901e
#
_entry.id   93d615caa7fcd442f27c629c2bae901e
#
_cell.length_a   1.000
_cell.length_b   1.000
_cell.length_c   1.000
_cell.angle_alpha   90.00
_cell.angle_beta   90.00
_cell.angle_gamma   90.00
#
_symmetry.space_group_name_H-M   'P 1'
#
loop_
_entity.id
_entity.type
_entity.pdbx_description
1 polymer ?
#
loop_
_entity_poly.entity_id
_entity_poly.type
_entity_poly.pdbx_seq_one_letter_code
_entity_poly.pdbx_strand_id
1 'polypeptide(L)'
;MEQQGEIVLYQPETTFKLEVRLENETVWLTQAQIAELFGTGRQAITKHLKNIFNSNELKENSVCSILELTAADGKTYKTKIYNLDAILSVGYRVNSKNATSFRCWANKILK
;
A
#
# COMPACT_ATOMS: atom_id res chain seq x y z
N MET A 1 6.50 6.32 24.11
CA MET A 1 6.85 5.15 23.35
C MET A 1 6.38 5.24 21.93
N GLU A 2 7.25 4.95 21.01
CA GLU A 2 6.87 5.07 19.62
C GLU A 2 5.97 3.96 19.15
N GLN A 3 5.02 4.33 18.34
CA GLN A 3 4.16 3.37 17.68
C GLN A 3 4.96 2.66 16.60
N GLN A 4 5.05 1.36 16.72
CA GLN A 4 5.76 0.56 15.73
C GLN A 4 4.76 -0.16 14.85
N GLY A 5 4.91 -0.01 13.54
CA GLY A 5 4.11 -0.79 12.62
C GLY A 5 4.48 -2.25 12.69
N GLU A 6 3.51 -3.08 12.44
CA GLU A 6 3.69 -4.52 12.39
C GLU A 6 3.75 -4.95 10.92
N ILE A 7 4.67 -5.85 10.58
CA ILE A 7 4.76 -6.37 9.22
C ILE A 7 4.07 -7.72 9.17
N VAL A 8 3.10 -7.86 8.29
CA VAL A 8 2.40 -9.13 8.06
C VAL A 8 2.61 -9.55 6.62
N LEU A 9 2.59 -10.83 6.39
CA LEU A 9 2.89 -11.37 5.07
C LEU A 9 1.61 -11.68 4.31
N TYR A 10 1.47 -11.09 3.13
CA TYR A 10 0.39 -11.41 2.21
C TYR A 10 0.94 -12.39 1.19
N GLN A 11 0.43 -13.61 1.21
CA GLN A 11 0.93 -14.67 0.33
C GLN A 11 -0.25 -15.44 -0.25
N PRO A 12 -0.89 -14.89 -1.30
CA PRO A 12 -2.03 -15.58 -1.92
C PRO A 12 -1.63 -16.83 -2.69
N GLU A 13 -0.35 -16.92 -3.10
CA GLU A 13 0.19 -18.07 -3.82
C GLU A 13 1.58 -18.36 -3.26
N THR A 14 2.05 -19.59 -3.48
CA THR A 14 3.35 -19.99 -2.96
C THR A 14 4.50 -19.18 -3.53
N THR A 15 4.34 -18.64 -4.75
CA THR A 15 5.40 -17.91 -5.43
C THR A 15 5.33 -16.41 -5.24
N PHE A 16 4.28 -15.90 -4.60
CA PHE A 16 4.11 -14.46 -4.41
C PHE A 16 4.02 -14.14 -2.93
N LYS A 17 4.94 -13.30 -2.46
CA LYS A 17 4.97 -12.84 -1.07
C LYS A 17 5.12 -11.33 -1.06
N LEU A 18 4.32 -10.68 -0.24
CA LEU A 18 4.37 -9.23 -0.10
C LEU A 18 4.33 -8.88 1.38
N GLU A 19 5.32 -8.11 1.83
CA GLU A 19 5.33 -7.61 3.19
C GLU A 19 4.42 -6.40 3.29
N VAL A 20 3.45 -6.47 4.19
CA VAL A 20 2.44 -5.42 4.33
C VAL A 20 2.57 -4.83 5.73
N ARG A 21 2.64 -3.52 5.81
CA ARG A 21 2.70 -2.84 7.11
C ARG A 21 1.30 -2.70 7.68
N LEU A 22 1.13 -3.11 8.92
CA LEU A 22 -0.12 -2.98 9.65
C LEU A 22 0.08 -1.92 10.73
N GLU A 23 -0.65 -0.82 10.64
CA GLU A 23 -0.47 0.29 11.56
C GLU A 23 -1.72 1.17 11.50
N ASN A 24 -2.11 1.73 12.65
CA ASN A 24 -3.27 2.63 12.74
C ASN A 24 -4.55 1.98 12.20
N GLU A 25 -4.71 0.70 12.48
CA GLU A 25 -5.92 -0.06 12.15
C GLU A 25 -6.18 -0.18 10.65
N THR A 26 -5.13 -0.04 9.84
CA THR A 26 -5.22 -0.26 8.41
C THR A 26 -3.91 -0.85 7.91
N VAL A 27 -3.85 -1.14 6.62
CA VAL A 27 -2.62 -1.65 6.01
C VAL A 27 -2.05 -0.58 5.09
N TRP A 28 -0.74 -0.63 4.90
CA TRP A 28 0.00 0.39 4.15
C TRP A 28 0.99 -0.27 3.19
N LEU A 29 1.08 0.27 1.98
CA LEU A 29 2.06 -0.17 0.99
C LEU A 29 2.70 1.06 0.34
N THR A 30 3.96 0.89 -0.10
CA THR A 30 4.61 1.87 -0.95
C THR A 30 4.08 1.73 -2.38
N GLN A 31 4.39 2.72 -3.23
CA GLN A 31 4.01 2.63 -4.64
C GLN A 31 4.62 1.40 -5.32
N ALA A 32 5.87 1.09 -5.00
CA ALA A 32 6.54 -0.07 -5.58
C ALA A 32 5.82 -1.36 -5.19
N GLN A 33 5.38 -1.46 -3.93
CA GLN A 33 4.64 -2.63 -3.47
C GLN A 33 3.26 -2.72 -4.11
N ILE A 34 2.59 -1.59 -4.30
CA ILE A 34 1.29 -1.57 -4.99
C ILE A 34 1.45 -2.05 -6.43
N ALA A 35 2.52 -1.60 -7.09
CA ALA A 35 2.80 -2.04 -8.45
C ALA A 35 3.02 -3.55 -8.50
N GLU A 36 3.76 -4.08 -7.55
CA GLU A 36 4.02 -5.51 -7.46
C GLU A 36 2.73 -6.29 -7.21
N LEU A 37 1.91 -5.79 -6.29
CA LEU A 37 0.64 -6.43 -5.93
C LEU A 37 -0.29 -6.59 -7.13
N PHE A 38 -0.35 -5.57 -7.98
CA PHE A 38 -1.29 -5.55 -9.09
C PHE A 38 -0.65 -5.88 -10.43
N GLY A 39 0.64 -6.23 -10.42
CA GLY A 39 1.31 -6.71 -11.62
C GLY A 39 1.48 -5.65 -12.69
N THR A 40 1.82 -4.42 -12.29
CA THR A 40 1.99 -3.32 -13.23
C THR A 40 3.24 -2.53 -12.87
N GLY A 41 3.57 -1.55 -13.71
CA GLY A 41 4.73 -0.70 -13.46
C GLY A 41 4.43 0.40 -12.46
N ARG A 42 5.48 0.87 -11.81
CA ARG A 42 5.35 1.92 -10.81
C ARG A 42 4.80 3.22 -11.40
N GLN A 43 5.14 3.49 -12.68
CA GLN A 43 4.64 4.70 -13.35
C GLN A 43 3.13 4.68 -13.51
N ALA A 44 2.55 3.51 -13.77
CA ALA A 44 1.11 3.38 -13.87
C ALA A 44 0.45 3.67 -12.53
N ILE A 45 1.06 3.21 -11.44
CA ILE A 45 0.53 3.47 -10.09
C ILE A 45 0.56 4.97 -9.81
N THR A 46 1.67 5.64 -10.13
CA THR A 46 1.78 7.09 -9.94
C THR A 46 0.65 7.82 -10.67
N LYS A 47 0.40 7.41 -11.91
CA LYS A 47 -0.64 8.05 -12.73
C LYS A 47 -2.03 7.82 -12.13
N HIS A 48 -2.31 6.60 -11.70
CA HIS A 48 -3.62 6.31 -11.11
C HIS A 48 -3.85 7.07 -9.81
N LEU A 49 -2.83 7.15 -8.96
CA LEU A 49 -2.93 7.91 -7.71
C LEU A 49 -3.18 9.38 -7.99
N LYS A 50 -2.46 9.94 -8.97
CA LYS A 50 -2.63 11.33 -9.34
C LYS A 50 -4.07 11.59 -9.80
N ASN A 51 -4.62 10.70 -10.63
CA ASN A 51 -5.98 10.85 -11.11
C ASN A 51 -7.00 10.73 -9.98
N ILE A 52 -6.77 9.80 -9.04
CA ILE A 52 -7.65 9.62 -7.89
C ILE A 52 -7.70 10.90 -7.05
N PHE A 53 -6.55 11.49 -6.79
CA PHE A 53 -6.49 12.69 -5.96
C PHE A 53 -7.02 13.91 -6.70
N ASN A 54 -6.71 14.04 -7.99
CA ASN A 54 -7.18 15.17 -8.78
C ASN A 54 -8.69 15.18 -8.97
N SER A 55 -9.30 14.00 -9.01
CA SER A 55 -10.76 13.89 -9.18
C SER A 55 -11.51 13.98 -7.86
N ASN A 56 -10.78 14.14 -6.75
CA ASN A 56 -11.35 14.18 -5.40
C ASN A 56 -12.03 12.88 -4.98
N GLU A 57 -11.67 11.78 -5.63
CA GLU A 57 -12.17 10.47 -5.21
C GLU A 57 -11.70 10.15 -3.79
N LEU A 58 -10.42 10.46 -3.50
CA LEU A 58 -9.84 10.36 -2.18
C LEU A 58 -8.99 11.61 -1.94
N LYS A 59 -8.85 12.00 -0.70
CA LYS A 59 -7.96 13.09 -0.32
C LYS A 59 -6.60 12.51 0.05
N GLU A 60 -5.57 13.03 -0.58
CA GLU A 60 -4.23 12.49 -0.41
C GLU A 60 -3.81 12.46 1.05
N ASN A 61 -4.04 13.55 1.79
CA ASN A 61 -3.59 13.61 3.18
C ASN A 61 -4.37 12.67 4.11
N SER A 62 -5.46 12.10 3.65
CA SER A 62 -6.24 11.13 4.43
C SER A 62 -5.76 9.70 4.21
N VAL A 63 -5.10 9.42 3.10
CA VAL A 63 -4.76 8.05 2.71
C VAL A 63 -3.26 7.84 2.48
N CYS A 64 -2.46 8.87 2.68
CA CYS A 64 -1.02 8.83 2.44
C CYS A 64 -0.28 9.25 3.70
N SER A 65 0.86 8.63 3.94
CA SER A 65 1.71 8.98 5.06
C SER A 65 3.17 8.87 4.62
N ILE A 66 4.06 9.35 5.46
CA ILE A 66 5.49 9.30 5.19
C ILE A 66 6.12 8.30 6.14
N LEU A 67 6.85 7.36 5.58
CA LEU A 67 7.61 6.39 6.36
C LEU A 67 9.08 6.77 6.31
N GLU A 68 9.70 6.92 7.49
CA GLU A 68 11.12 7.18 7.59
C GLU A 68 11.85 5.89 7.91
N LEU A 69 12.88 5.61 7.12
CA LEU A 69 13.70 4.43 7.32
C LEU A 69 15.15 4.85 7.44
N THR A 70 15.85 4.30 8.44
CA THR A 70 17.27 4.53 8.61
C THR A 70 18.02 3.35 8.03
N ALA A 71 18.85 3.62 7.03
CA ALA A 71 19.62 2.58 6.36
C ALA A 71 20.85 2.23 7.17
N ALA A 72 21.51 1.14 6.76
CA ALA A 72 22.72 0.66 7.44
C ALA A 72 23.84 1.71 7.44
N ASP A 73 23.85 2.59 6.46
CA ASP A 73 24.85 3.65 6.35
C ASP A 73 24.54 4.85 7.25
N GLY A 74 23.47 4.78 8.04
CA GLY A 74 23.08 5.85 8.95
C GLY A 74 22.23 6.94 8.31
N LYS A 75 21.98 6.84 7.01
CA LYS A 75 21.16 7.83 6.33
C LYS A 75 19.68 7.52 6.51
N THR A 76 18.88 8.57 6.58
CA THR A 76 17.43 8.45 6.71
C THR A 76 16.78 8.71 5.37
N TYR A 77 15.91 7.80 4.97
CA TYR A 77 15.16 7.92 3.72
C TYR A 77 13.68 8.03 4.04
N LYS A 78 12.98 8.88 3.28
CA LYS A 78 11.54 9.04 3.43
C LYS A 78 10.85 8.49 2.21
N THR A 79 9.78 7.74 2.43
CA THR A 79 8.99 7.21 1.33
C THR A 79 7.52 7.36 1.66
N LYS A 80 6.72 7.60 0.63
CA LYS A 80 5.27 7.69 0.82
C LYS A 80 4.68 6.29 0.91
N ILE A 81 3.74 6.13 1.82
CA ILE A 81 2.97 4.89 1.94
C ILE A 81 1.50 5.25 1.84
N TYR A 82 0.71 4.30 1.35
CA TYR A 82 -0.70 4.50 1.05
C TYR A 82 -1.52 3.45 1.77
N ASN A 83 -2.66 3.87 2.34
CA ASN A 83 -3.47 2.96 3.14
C ASN A 83 -4.38 2.10 2.27
N LEU A 84 -5.20 1.27 2.92
CA LEU A 84 -6.05 0.30 2.23
C LEU A 84 -6.99 0.98 1.22
N ASP A 85 -7.57 2.12 1.58
CA ASP A 85 -8.49 2.81 0.67
C ASP A 85 -7.80 3.20 -0.63
N ALA A 86 -6.59 3.74 -0.53
CA ALA A 86 -5.82 4.11 -1.71
C ALA A 86 -5.40 2.88 -2.50
N ILE A 87 -4.94 1.85 -1.81
CA ILE A 87 -4.52 0.60 -2.45
C ILE A 87 -5.67 0.02 -3.28
N LEU A 88 -6.86 -0.04 -2.70
CA LEU A 88 -8.01 -0.62 -3.38
C LEU A 88 -8.50 0.26 -4.52
N SER A 89 -8.46 1.57 -4.34
CA SER A 89 -8.88 2.49 -5.40
C SER A 89 -8.02 2.30 -6.65
N VAL A 90 -6.71 2.17 -6.46
CA VAL A 90 -5.80 1.87 -7.57
C VAL A 90 -6.08 0.47 -8.11
N GLY A 91 -6.21 -0.49 -7.22
CA GLY A 91 -6.35 -1.90 -7.60
C GLY A 91 -7.55 -2.15 -8.48
N TYR A 92 -8.69 -1.53 -8.18
CA TYR A 92 -9.89 -1.74 -8.98
C TYR A 92 -9.76 -1.13 -10.38
N ARG A 93 -8.84 -0.20 -10.57
CA ARG A 93 -8.55 0.35 -11.89
C ARG A 93 -7.61 -0.52 -12.72
N VAL A 94 -6.76 -1.30 -12.05
CA VAL A 94 -5.68 -2.04 -12.70
C VAL A 94 -5.99 -3.52 -12.79
N ASN A 95 -6.39 -4.12 -11.67
CA ASN A 95 -6.57 -5.57 -11.56
C ASN A 95 -7.58 -5.85 -10.47
N SER A 96 -8.86 -5.78 -10.83
CA SER A 96 -9.94 -5.88 -9.84
C SER A 96 -9.96 -7.22 -9.11
N LYS A 97 -9.50 -8.29 -9.78
CA LYS A 97 -9.43 -9.60 -9.13
C LYS A 97 -8.44 -9.60 -7.98
N ASN A 98 -7.25 -9.07 -8.22
CA ASN A 98 -6.25 -8.99 -7.14
C ASN A 98 -6.66 -8.01 -6.07
N ALA A 99 -7.35 -6.92 -6.46
CA ALA A 99 -7.85 -5.95 -5.48
C ALA A 99 -8.86 -6.60 -4.55
N THR A 100 -9.77 -7.40 -5.09
CA THR A 100 -10.77 -8.09 -4.28
C THR A 100 -10.11 -9.09 -3.33
N SER A 101 -9.13 -9.85 -3.82
CA SER A 101 -8.41 -10.82 -2.99
C SER A 101 -7.67 -10.12 -1.86
N PHE A 102 -7.02 -9.01 -2.16
CA PHE A 102 -6.29 -8.26 -1.15
C PHE A 102 -7.25 -7.67 -0.11
N ARG A 103 -8.38 -7.13 -0.57
CA ARG A 103 -9.38 -6.59 0.34
C ARG A 103 -9.90 -7.65 1.31
N CYS A 104 -10.21 -8.83 0.80
CA CYS A 104 -10.72 -9.91 1.65
C CYS A 104 -9.70 -10.31 2.70
N TRP A 105 -8.43 -10.40 2.30
CA TRP A 105 -7.36 -10.74 3.23
C TRP A 105 -7.20 -9.63 4.29
N ALA A 106 -7.18 -8.37 3.85
CA ALA A 106 -7.02 -7.25 4.78
C ALA A 106 -8.14 -7.21 5.79
N ASN A 107 -9.38 -7.44 5.35
CA ASN A 107 -10.51 -7.44 6.26
C ASN A 107 -10.38 -8.51 7.33
N LYS A 108 -9.78 -9.64 7.00
CA LYS A 108 -9.59 -10.71 7.98
C LYS A 108 -8.58 -10.33 9.05
N ILE A 109 -7.48 -9.71 8.66
CA ILE A 109 -6.43 -9.39 9.63
C ILE A 109 -6.76 -8.13 10.43
N LEU A 110 -7.66 -7.29 9.95
CA LEU A 110 -8.01 -6.05 10.63
C LEU A 110 -9.13 -6.21 11.65
N LYS A 111 -9.65 -7.41 11.79
CA LYS A 111 -10.70 -7.67 12.78
C LYS A 111 -10.17 -7.76 14.18
#